data_173a9d9d9570f8c6bf27e48b2b353bc0
#
_entry.id   173a9d9d9570f8c6bf27e48b2b353bc0
#
_cell.length_a   1.000
_cell.length_b   1.000
_cell.length_c   1.000
_cell.angle_alpha   90.00
_cell.angle_beta   90.00
_cell.angle_gamma   90.00
#
_symmetry.space_group_name_H-M   'P 1'
#
loop_
_entity.id
_entity.type
_entity.pdbx_description
1 polymer ?
#
loop_
_entity_poly.entity_id
_entity_poly.type
_entity_poly.pdbx_seq_one_letter_code
_entity_poly.pdbx_strand_id
1 'polypeptide(L)'
;MKKNSLFIFILTILLSLSLPFQTLADDNTELNWYYVPAKNNAIPEGAKEGISFLKDYDGYYLGDTSSKVLYLTFDEGYENGNTPFILDTLKELKIPAAFFVVKPYIDSEPDIIKRMVNEGHLVCNHSNHHPSMASITDDKQFKEELTSVEEAFKNLTGKDMPKFFRPPMGKYSKNSLARTKALGYKTIFWSFAYKDWLIDDQPNEAFAIEKIKNGVHPGGILLLHAVSDTNTKVLKQVLSELQKEGYVFKSLNELP
;
A
#
# COMPACT_ATOMS: atom_id res chain seq x y z
N MET A 1 -17.80 -74.71 34.30
CA MET A 1 -16.93 -73.53 34.56
C MET A 1 -17.23 -72.49 33.50
N LYS A 2 -18.03 -71.45 33.83
CA LYS A 2 -18.38 -70.35 32.95
C LYS A 2 -17.38 -69.21 33.15
N LYS A 3 -16.65 -68.81 32.14
CA LYS A 3 -15.76 -67.61 32.15
C LYS A 3 -16.60 -66.40 31.83
N ASN A 4 -16.77 -65.49 32.81
CA ASN A 4 -17.34 -64.20 32.58
C ASN A 4 -16.24 -63.26 32.05
N SER A 5 -16.42 -62.79 30.82
CA SER A 5 -15.56 -61.76 30.20
C SER A 5 -16.15 -60.40 30.52
N LEU A 6 -15.45 -59.61 31.29
CA LEU A 6 -15.80 -58.23 31.65
C LEU A 6 -15.28 -57.29 30.56
N PHE A 7 -16.19 -56.77 29.75
CA PHE A 7 -15.87 -55.71 28.78
C PHE A 7 -15.84 -54.35 29.51
N ILE A 8 -14.68 -53.77 29.64
CA ILE A 8 -14.48 -52.41 30.12
C ILE A 8 -14.63 -51.47 28.92
N PHE A 9 -15.73 -50.69 28.91
CA PHE A 9 -15.92 -49.59 27.96
C PHE A 9 -15.13 -48.36 28.49
N ILE A 10 -14.01 -48.02 27.82
CA ILE A 10 -13.30 -46.77 28.06
C ILE A 10 -13.99 -45.68 27.28
N LEU A 11 -14.75 -44.84 27.97
CA LEU A 11 -15.39 -43.62 27.38
C LEU A 11 -14.33 -42.51 27.32
N THR A 12 -13.69 -42.32 26.19
CA THR A 12 -12.81 -41.17 25.93
C THR A 12 -13.64 -39.92 25.72
N ILE A 13 -13.71 -39.08 26.74
CA ILE A 13 -14.28 -37.74 26.63
C ILE A 13 -13.27 -36.85 25.91
N LEU A 14 -13.51 -36.58 24.62
CA LEU A 14 -12.81 -35.53 23.89
C LEU A 14 -13.28 -34.16 24.43
N LEU A 15 -12.50 -33.59 25.32
CA LEU A 15 -12.64 -32.20 25.74
C LEU A 15 -12.18 -31.32 24.56
N SER A 16 -13.10 -30.86 23.73
CA SER A 16 -12.82 -29.83 22.75
C SER A 16 -12.55 -28.51 23.50
N LEU A 17 -11.29 -28.18 23.68
CA LEU A 17 -10.88 -26.83 24.09
C LEU A 17 -11.28 -25.87 22.94
N SER A 18 -12.48 -25.33 23.01
CA SER A 18 -12.82 -24.12 22.28
C SER A 18 -12.02 -22.97 22.90
N LEU A 19 -10.86 -22.66 22.35
CA LEU A 19 -10.21 -21.39 22.62
C LEU A 19 -11.23 -20.29 22.32
N PRO A 20 -11.47 -19.33 23.23
CA PRO A 20 -12.32 -18.22 22.91
C PRO A 20 -11.70 -17.52 21.71
N PHE A 21 -12.39 -17.50 20.59
CA PHE A 21 -12.13 -16.57 19.52
C PHE A 21 -12.31 -15.19 20.15
N GLN A 22 -11.20 -14.54 20.49
CA GLN A 22 -11.23 -13.19 20.99
C GLN A 22 -11.76 -12.36 19.81
N THR A 23 -13.06 -12.05 19.85
CA THR A 23 -13.64 -11.03 18.97
C THR A 23 -12.84 -9.77 19.29
N LEU A 24 -11.89 -9.43 18.43
CA LEU A 24 -11.30 -8.10 18.40
C LEU A 24 -12.53 -7.17 18.36
N ALA A 25 -12.75 -6.42 19.42
CA ALA A 25 -13.82 -5.44 19.45
C ALA A 25 -13.69 -4.63 18.17
N ASP A 26 -14.79 -4.55 17.39
CA ASP A 26 -14.85 -3.85 16.11
C ASP A 26 -14.58 -2.36 16.33
N ASP A 27 -13.32 -2.00 16.53
CA ASP A 27 -12.89 -0.61 16.64
C ASP A 27 -12.89 0.01 15.24
N ASN A 28 -14.07 0.56 14.91
CA ASN A 28 -14.35 1.26 13.66
C ASN A 28 -13.99 2.75 13.74
N THR A 29 -13.39 3.21 14.83
CA THR A 29 -12.97 4.61 14.96
C THR A 29 -12.08 4.98 13.79
N GLU A 30 -12.56 5.90 12.93
CA GLU A 30 -11.80 6.37 11.78
C GLU A 30 -10.61 7.18 12.24
N LEU A 31 -9.43 6.78 11.79
CA LEU A 31 -8.16 7.46 11.96
C LEU A 31 -7.67 7.94 10.60
N ASN A 32 -6.82 8.97 10.62
CA ASN A 32 -6.17 9.50 9.43
C ASN A 32 -4.67 9.24 9.52
N TRP A 33 -4.09 8.71 8.45
CA TRP A 33 -2.65 8.58 8.37
C TRP A 33 -2.00 9.94 8.12
N TYR A 34 -0.97 10.22 8.87
CA TYR A 34 -0.06 11.33 8.68
C TYR A 34 1.34 10.94 9.17
N TYR A 35 2.32 11.70 8.79
CA TYR A 35 3.66 11.61 9.35
C TYR A 35 4.12 12.99 9.83
N VAL A 36 5.01 13.01 10.82
CA VAL A 36 5.65 14.24 11.33
C VAL A 36 7.03 14.34 10.65
N PRO A 37 7.23 15.29 9.72
CA PRO A 37 8.50 15.42 9.01
C PRO A 37 9.67 15.63 9.98
N ALA A 38 10.76 14.92 9.74
CA ALA A 38 12.01 15.13 10.44
C ALA A 38 12.96 16.00 9.59
N LYS A 39 13.97 16.60 10.23
CA LYS A 39 14.99 17.39 9.54
C LYS A 39 16.21 16.54 9.21
N ASN A 40 17.02 16.99 8.25
CA ASN A 40 18.32 16.39 7.92
C ASN A 40 18.24 14.90 7.54
N ASN A 41 17.22 14.54 6.75
CA ASN A 41 16.99 13.15 6.31
C ASN A 41 16.83 12.13 7.45
N ALA A 42 16.47 12.60 8.65
CA ALA A 42 16.12 11.71 9.75
C ALA A 42 14.76 11.04 9.49
N ILE A 43 14.56 9.88 10.10
CA ILE A 43 13.33 9.10 9.94
C ILE A 43 12.16 9.86 10.58
N PRO A 44 11.06 10.12 9.85
CA PRO A 44 9.88 10.78 10.38
C PRO A 44 9.09 9.87 11.33
N GLU A 45 8.38 10.47 12.27
CA GLU A 45 7.46 9.76 13.13
C GLU A 45 6.13 9.52 12.39
N GLY A 46 5.55 8.32 12.55
CA GLY A 46 4.21 8.01 12.04
C GLY A 46 3.09 8.57 12.93
N ALA A 47 1.85 8.44 12.45
CA ALA A 47 0.65 8.88 13.14
C ALA A 47 0.55 8.28 14.55
N LYS A 48 0.51 9.12 15.59
CA LYS A 48 0.56 8.72 17.01
C LYS A 48 -0.54 7.72 17.38
N GLU A 49 -1.72 7.90 16.80
CA GLU A 49 -2.91 7.11 17.09
C GLU A 49 -2.81 5.68 16.54
N GLY A 50 -2.02 5.47 15.48
CA GLY A 50 -1.95 4.20 14.76
C GLY A 50 -0.63 3.47 14.88
N ILE A 51 0.47 4.19 15.09
CA ILE A 51 1.82 3.62 15.00
C ILE A 51 2.05 2.44 15.95
N SER A 52 1.42 2.46 17.12
CA SER A 52 1.61 1.44 18.15
C SER A 52 1.05 0.06 17.78
N PHE A 53 0.06 0.01 16.89
CA PHE A 53 -0.61 -1.23 16.48
C PHE A 53 -0.46 -1.55 14.99
N LEU A 54 0.06 -0.63 14.19
CA LEU A 54 0.12 -0.78 12.73
C LEU A 54 0.79 -2.09 12.29
N LYS A 55 1.88 -2.45 12.96
CA LYS A 55 2.65 -3.66 12.67
C LYS A 55 1.85 -4.94 12.93
N ASP A 56 0.95 -4.95 13.90
CA ASP A 56 0.13 -6.12 14.25
C ASP A 56 -0.84 -6.48 13.10
N TYR A 57 -1.15 -5.49 12.25
CA TYR A 57 -2.02 -5.63 11.08
C TYR A 57 -1.26 -5.62 9.75
N ASP A 58 0.03 -5.98 9.75
CA ASP A 58 0.87 -5.97 8.54
C ASP A 58 0.84 -4.60 7.82
N GLY A 59 0.84 -3.52 8.60
CA GLY A 59 0.89 -2.16 8.11
C GLY A 59 2.31 -1.60 8.07
N TYR A 60 2.66 -0.93 6.98
CA TYR A 60 3.99 -0.38 6.73
C TYR A 60 3.88 1.09 6.32
N TYR A 61 4.77 1.93 6.82
CA TYR A 61 5.00 3.30 6.35
C TYR A 61 6.48 3.58 6.13
N LEU A 62 7.32 2.64 6.55
CA LEU A 62 8.76 2.59 6.39
C LEU A 62 9.18 1.20 5.90
N GLY A 63 10.23 1.16 5.10
CA GLY A 63 10.93 -0.05 4.78
C GLY A 63 12.23 -0.20 5.60
N ASP A 64 13.30 -0.70 4.96
CA ASP A 64 14.60 -0.87 5.60
C ASP A 64 15.28 0.49 5.86
N THR A 65 15.31 0.91 7.11
CA THR A 65 15.91 2.18 7.54
C THR A 65 17.41 2.08 7.83
N SER A 66 18.00 0.89 7.73
CA SER A 66 19.43 0.67 7.98
C SER A 66 20.32 1.10 6.81
N SER A 67 19.74 1.30 5.64
CA SER A 67 20.42 1.64 4.40
C SER A 67 19.65 2.70 3.61
N LYS A 68 20.33 3.38 2.66
CA LYS A 68 19.72 4.36 1.77
C LYS A 68 18.82 3.70 0.72
N VAL A 69 17.74 3.07 1.17
CA VAL A 69 16.72 2.46 0.32
C VAL A 69 15.48 3.35 0.29
N LEU A 70 14.86 3.49 -0.88
CA LEU A 70 13.60 4.18 -1.11
C LEU A 70 12.63 3.26 -1.84
N TYR A 71 11.35 3.43 -1.55
CA TYR A 71 10.25 2.74 -2.23
C TYR A 71 9.37 3.81 -2.88
N LEU A 72 9.42 3.86 -4.20
CA LEU A 72 8.65 4.86 -4.96
C LEU A 72 7.26 4.33 -5.24
N THR A 73 6.24 5.10 -4.86
CA THR A 73 4.85 4.71 -5.06
C THR A 73 4.02 5.85 -5.61
N PHE A 74 3.01 5.49 -6.42
CA PHE A 74 2.04 6.43 -7.00
C PHE A 74 0.62 5.96 -6.68
N ASP A 75 -0.27 6.91 -6.39
CA ASP A 75 -1.71 6.66 -6.32
C ASP A 75 -2.37 7.16 -7.61
N GLU A 76 -3.19 6.28 -8.22
CA GLU A 76 -3.80 6.46 -9.53
C GLU A 76 -5.32 6.38 -9.44
N GLY A 77 -5.98 7.51 -9.46
CA GLY A 77 -7.43 7.61 -9.51
C GLY A 77 -7.98 7.76 -10.94
N TYR A 78 -7.29 8.53 -11.76
CA TYR A 78 -7.59 8.78 -13.18
C TYR A 78 -6.31 9.22 -13.91
N GLU A 79 -6.29 9.11 -15.24
CA GLU A 79 -5.15 9.53 -16.08
C GLU A 79 -5.26 11.02 -16.44
N ASN A 80 -4.13 11.71 -16.44
CA ASN A 80 -3.99 13.12 -16.87
C ASN A 80 -2.92 13.29 -17.97
N GLY A 81 -2.61 12.23 -18.70
CA GLY A 81 -1.59 12.22 -19.76
C GLY A 81 -0.16 12.07 -19.28
N ASN A 82 0.07 11.90 -17.99
CA ASN A 82 1.40 11.92 -17.37
C ASN A 82 2.03 10.54 -17.16
N THR A 83 1.23 9.52 -16.88
CA THR A 83 1.73 8.19 -16.52
C THR A 83 2.65 7.57 -17.57
N PRO A 84 2.41 7.71 -18.89
CA PRO A 84 3.35 7.23 -19.91
C PRO A 84 4.76 7.83 -19.78
N PHE A 85 4.89 9.12 -19.48
CA PHE A 85 6.19 9.82 -19.31
C PHE A 85 6.87 9.43 -18.00
N ILE A 86 6.10 9.18 -16.94
CA ILE A 86 6.61 8.64 -15.69
C ILE A 86 7.22 7.26 -15.95
N LEU A 87 6.52 6.38 -16.64
CA LEU A 87 7.01 5.04 -16.99
C LEU A 87 8.28 5.10 -17.87
N ASP A 88 8.35 6.03 -18.85
CA ASP A 88 9.57 6.25 -19.65
C ASP A 88 10.76 6.61 -18.76
N THR A 89 10.55 7.51 -17.80
CA THR A 89 11.58 7.92 -16.83
C THR A 89 12.02 6.76 -15.95
N LEU A 90 11.09 6.00 -15.40
CA LEU A 90 11.37 4.84 -14.53
C LEU A 90 12.16 3.76 -15.29
N LYS A 91 11.79 3.50 -16.54
CA LYS A 91 12.47 2.56 -17.43
C LYS A 91 13.91 2.99 -17.72
N GLU A 92 14.13 4.27 -18.08
CA GLU A 92 15.45 4.83 -18.36
C GLU A 92 16.37 4.70 -17.13
N LEU A 93 15.86 5.04 -15.96
CA LEU A 93 16.62 5.01 -14.70
C LEU A 93 16.67 3.63 -14.05
N LYS A 94 15.94 2.64 -14.58
CA LYS A 94 15.80 1.27 -14.06
C LYS A 94 15.30 1.25 -12.62
N ILE A 95 14.31 2.09 -12.32
CA ILE A 95 13.71 2.23 -10.99
C ILE A 95 12.41 1.47 -10.94
N PRO A 96 12.25 0.48 -10.03
CA PRO A 96 10.96 -0.14 -9.78
C PRO A 96 10.04 0.81 -9.02
N ALA A 97 8.74 0.76 -9.30
CA ALA A 97 7.73 1.51 -8.58
C ALA A 97 6.49 0.65 -8.30
N ALA A 98 5.63 1.10 -7.39
CA ALA A 98 4.32 0.53 -7.15
C ALA A 98 3.23 1.57 -7.44
N PHE A 99 2.24 1.19 -8.24
CA PHE A 99 1.10 2.01 -8.61
C PHE A 99 -0.14 1.46 -7.90
N PHE A 100 -0.69 2.22 -6.98
CA PHE A 100 -1.93 1.89 -6.27
C PHE A 100 -3.10 2.42 -7.08
N VAL A 101 -3.82 1.52 -7.73
CA VAL A 101 -4.84 1.88 -8.72
C VAL A 101 -6.24 1.56 -8.22
N VAL A 102 -7.20 2.43 -8.53
CA VAL A 102 -8.62 2.12 -8.37
C VAL A 102 -9.11 1.28 -9.55
N LYS A 103 -10.23 0.53 -9.37
CA LYS A 103 -10.77 -0.28 -10.47
C LYS A 103 -11.12 0.55 -11.72
N PRO A 104 -11.76 1.74 -11.63
CA PRO A 104 -12.02 2.56 -12.80
C PRO A 104 -10.78 2.89 -13.64
N TYR A 105 -9.61 3.06 -13.00
CA TYR A 105 -8.35 3.27 -13.71
C TYR A 105 -7.93 2.05 -14.53
N ILE A 106 -8.11 0.83 -13.99
CA ILE A 106 -7.84 -0.42 -14.73
C ILE A 106 -8.75 -0.52 -15.96
N ASP A 107 -10.02 -0.15 -15.79
CA ASP A 107 -11.03 -0.25 -16.85
C ASP A 107 -10.80 0.80 -17.98
N SER A 108 -10.35 2.02 -17.62
CA SER A 108 -10.14 3.11 -18.58
C SER A 108 -8.77 3.06 -19.25
N GLU A 109 -7.74 2.59 -18.56
CA GLU A 109 -6.33 2.66 -19.00
C GLU A 109 -5.67 1.26 -19.14
N PRO A 110 -6.29 0.31 -19.86
CA PRO A 110 -5.80 -1.07 -19.90
C PRO A 110 -4.39 -1.21 -20.47
N ASP A 111 -4.01 -0.33 -21.41
CA ASP A 111 -2.68 -0.40 -22.02
C ASP A 111 -1.59 0.14 -21.08
N ILE A 112 -1.90 1.16 -20.27
CA ILE A 112 -1.00 1.68 -19.24
C ILE A 112 -0.79 0.61 -18.16
N ILE A 113 -1.84 -0.05 -17.70
CA ILE A 113 -1.75 -1.16 -16.72
C ILE A 113 -0.87 -2.30 -17.27
N LYS A 114 -1.10 -2.73 -18.50
CA LYS A 114 -0.25 -3.76 -19.14
C LYS A 114 1.21 -3.31 -19.23
N ARG A 115 1.44 -2.04 -19.56
CA ARG A 115 2.77 -1.47 -19.64
C ARG A 115 3.47 -1.48 -18.27
N MET A 116 2.79 -1.05 -17.19
CA MET A 116 3.32 -1.14 -15.82
C MET A 116 3.80 -2.55 -15.49
N VAL A 117 2.95 -3.55 -15.75
CA VAL A 117 3.25 -4.96 -15.48
C VAL A 117 4.41 -5.48 -16.33
N ASN A 118 4.47 -5.12 -17.61
CA ASN A 118 5.50 -5.59 -18.53
C ASN A 118 6.86 -4.94 -18.27
N GLU A 119 6.88 -3.74 -17.71
CA GLU A 119 8.11 -3.02 -17.33
C GLU A 119 8.57 -3.38 -15.90
N GLY A 120 7.87 -4.29 -15.21
CA GLY A 120 8.29 -4.84 -13.91
C GLY A 120 7.84 -4.04 -12.70
N HIS A 121 6.91 -3.10 -12.89
CA HIS A 121 6.31 -2.36 -11.80
C HIS A 121 5.21 -3.18 -11.11
N LEU A 122 4.91 -2.86 -9.86
CA LEU A 122 3.79 -3.44 -9.14
C LEU A 122 2.52 -2.60 -9.38
N VAL A 123 1.45 -3.25 -9.81
CA VAL A 123 0.10 -2.68 -9.82
C VAL A 123 -0.60 -3.19 -8.58
N CYS A 124 -0.92 -2.30 -7.65
CA CYS A 124 -1.40 -2.58 -6.31
C CYS A 124 -2.82 -2.05 -6.12
N ASN A 125 -3.50 -2.52 -5.09
CA ASN A 125 -4.91 -2.22 -4.85
C ASN A 125 -5.11 -0.87 -4.13
N HIS A 126 -5.98 0.00 -4.67
CA HIS A 126 -6.41 1.25 -4.04
C HIS A 126 -7.94 1.34 -3.88
N SER A 127 -8.62 0.19 -3.75
CA SER A 127 -10.07 0.00 -3.72
C SER A 127 -10.78 0.21 -5.06
N ASN A 128 -12.05 -0.17 -5.09
CA ASN A 128 -12.89 0.01 -6.27
C ASN A 128 -13.33 1.48 -6.45
N HIS A 129 -13.98 2.05 -5.43
CA HIS A 129 -14.63 3.37 -5.53
C HIS A 129 -13.93 4.47 -4.71
N HIS A 130 -12.76 4.18 -4.15
CA HIS A 130 -12.00 5.11 -3.31
C HIS A 130 -12.75 5.61 -2.06
N PRO A 131 -13.52 4.77 -1.33
CA PRO A 131 -14.20 5.18 -0.10
C PRO A 131 -13.24 5.22 1.09
N SER A 132 -13.65 5.85 2.19
CA SER A 132 -13.03 5.55 3.48
C SER A 132 -13.35 4.10 3.87
N MET A 133 -12.34 3.22 3.83
CA MET A 133 -12.54 1.81 4.22
C MET A 133 -12.94 1.66 5.70
N ALA A 134 -12.58 2.62 6.55
CA ALA A 134 -12.99 2.64 7.95
C ALA A 134 -14.51 2.83 8.14
N SER A 135 -15.18 3.48 7.17
CA SER A 135 -16.63 3.74 7.22
C SER A 135 -17.49 2.56 6.76
N ILE A 136 -16.88 1.55 6.12
CA ILE A 136 -17.61 0.38 5.60
C ILE A 136 -17.76 -0.64 6.72
N THR A 137 -18.96 -0.81 7.25
CA THR A 137 -19.27 -1.77 8.31
C THR A 137 -19.68 -3.15 7.81
N ASP A 138 -20.23 -3.24 6.60
CA ASP A 138 -20.61 -4.50 5.97
C ASP A 138 -19.40 -5.24 5.41
N ASP A 139 -19.22 -6.51 5.83
CA ASP A 139 -18.07 -7.32 5.43
C ASP A 139 -18.04 -7.67 3.95
N LYS A 140 -19.22 -7.88 3.36
CA LYS A 140 -19.32 -8.20 1.95
C LYS A 140 -18.91 -6.99 1.10
N GLN A 141 -19.47 -5.82 1.43
CA GLN A 141 -19.11 -4.57 0.76
C GLN A 141 -17.62 -4.26 0.90
N PHE A 142 -17.05 -4.41 2.11
CA PHE A 142 -15.62 -4.21 2.32
C PHE A 142 -14.77 -5.12 1.45
N LYS A 143 -15.12 -6.41 1.40
CA LYS A 143 -14.42 -7.39 0.57
C LYS A 143 -14.55 -7.05 -0.91
N GLU A 144 -15.74 -6.67 -1.38
CA GLU A 144 -16.00 -6.30 -2.78
C GLU A 144 -15.17 -5.10 -3.24
N GLU A 145 -14.90 -4.12 -2.35
CA GLU A 145 -14.01 -2.99 -2.66
C GLU A 145 -12.58 -3.45 -3.04
N LEU A 146 -12.11 -4.55 -2.49
CA LEU A 146 -10.78 -5.07 -2.82
C LEU A 146 -10.81 -6.12 -3.93
N THR A 147 -11.74 -7.08 -3.83
CA THR A 147 -11.74 -8.23 -4.76
C THR A 147 -12.14 -7.86 -6.18
N SER A 148 -12.99 -6.84 -6.37
CA SER A 148 -13.36 -6.37 -7.71
C SER A 148 -12.17 -5.75 -8.47
N VAL A 149 -11.22 -5.15 -7.76
CA VAL A 149 -9.97 -4.63 -8.36
C VAL A 149 -9.06 -5.79 -8.77
N GLU A 150 -8.94 -6.82 -7.90
CA GLU A 150 -8.18 -8.04 -8.21
C GLU A 150 -8.72 -8.74 -9.46
N GLU A 151 -10.04 -8.87 -9.54
CA GLU A 151 -10.71 -9.51 -10.68
C GLU A 151 -10.49 -8.74 -11.98
N ALA A 152 -10.64 -7.41 -11.95
CA ALA A 152 -10.37 -6.56 -13.11
C ALA A 152 -8.92 -6.68 -13.57
N PHE A 153 -7.96 -6.63 -12.65
CA PHE A 153 -6.55 -6.79 -12.94
C PHE A 153 -6.24 -8.17 -13.52
N LYS A 154 -6.76 -9.23 -12.92
CA LYS A 154 -6.56 -10.61 -13.39
C LYS A 154 -7.15 -10.84 -14.76
N ASN A 155 -8.36 -10.33 -15.00
CA ASN A 155 -9.02 -10.44 -16.31
C ASN A 155 -8.22 -9.72 -17.41
N LEU A 156 -7.60 -8.58 -17.08
CA LEU A 156 -6.83 -7.78 -18.02
C LEU A 156 -5.44 -8.37 -18.31
N THR A 157 -4.76 -8.89 -17.28
CA THR A 157 -3.33 -9.24 -17.34
C THR A 157 -3.06 -10.74 -17.32
N GLY A 158 -4.03 -11.56 -16.91
CA GLY A 158 -3.87 -12.98 -16.65
C GLY A 158 -3.06 -13.30 -15.38
N LYS A 159 -2.65 -12.30 -14.61
CA LYS A 159 -1.83 -12.45 -13.40
C LYS A 159 -2.64 -12.16 -12.15
N ASP A 160 -2.23 -12.73 -11.02
CA ASP A 160 -2.78 -12.34 -9.72
C ASP A 160 -2.20 -10.97 -9.28
N MET A 161 -3.05 -10.13 -8.69
CA MET A 161 -2.64 -8.81 -8.20
C MET A 161 -1.75 -8.97 -6.95
N PRO A 162 -0.62 -8.25 -6.87
CA PRO A 162 0.19 -8.19 -5.65
C PRO A 162 -0.63 -7.76 -4.44
N LYS A 163 -0.41 -8.42 -3.30
CA LYS A 163 -1.20 -8.21 -2.08
C LYS A 163 -0.70 -7.00 -1.27
N PHE A 164 -0.60 -5.86 -1.94
CA PHE A 164 -0.37 -4.55 -1.32
C PHE A 164 -1.60 -3.68 -1.50
N PHE A 165 -2.05 -3.08 -0.41
CA PHE A 165 -3.21 -2.21 -0.40
C PHE A 165 -2.86 -0.86 0.24
N ARG A 166 -3.29 0.23 -0.36
CA ARG A 166 -3.24 1.56 0.26
C ARG A 166 -4.65 2.04 0.55
N PRO A 167 -4.97 2.37 1.82
CA PRO A 167 -6.27 2.92 2.15
C PRO A 167 -6.49 4.27 1.46
N PRO A 168 -7.62 4.47 0.77
CA PRO A 168 -7.99 5.76 0.20
C PRO A 168 -7.91 6.88 1.22
N MET A 169 -7.38 8.05 0.80
CA MET A 169 -7.23 9.24 1.65
C MET A 169 -6.36 9.03 2.92
N GLY A 170 -5.69 7.88 3.04
CA GLY A 170 -5.02 7.50 4.28
C GLY A 170 -5.95 7.23 5.45
N LYS A 171 -7.24 6.97 5.21
CA LYS A 171 -8.24 6.73 6.24
C LYS A 171 -8.31 5.25 6.60
N TYR A 172 -8.29 4.93 7.89
CA TYR A 172 -8.28 3.57 8.39
C TYR A 172 -8.89 3.47 9.79
N SER A 173 -9.17 2.25 10.22
CA SER A 173 -9.49 1.89 11.61
C SER A 173 -8.79 0.59 11.94
N LYS A 174 -8.74 0.19 13.21
CA LYS A 174 -8.21 -1.15 13.56
C LYS A 174 -8.98 -2.25 12.85
N ASN A 175 -10.31 -2.12 12.78
CA ASN A 175 -11.16 -3.10 12.10
C ASN A 175 -10.84 -3.14 10.59
N SER A 176 -10.74 -2.00 9.90
CA SER A 176 -10.39 -1.99 8.48
C SER A 176 -9.01 -2.61 8.21
N LEU A 177 -8.01 -2.37 9.06
CA LEU A 177 -6.70 -2.99 8.96
C LEU A 177 -6.76 -4.51 9.18
N ALA A 178 -7.52 -4.97 10.19
CA ALA A 178 -7.70 -6.39 10.48
C ALA A 178 -8.35 -7.13 9.29
N ARG A 179 -9.40 -6.54 8.71
CA ARG A 179 -10.11 -7.09 7.53
C ARG A 179 -9.22 -7.11 6.29
N THR A 180 -8.44 -6.05 6.07
CA THR A 180 -7.44 -5.99 4.99
C THR A 180 -6.41 -7.10 5.13
N LYS A 181 -5.85 -7.29 6.33
CA LYS A 181 -4.92 -8.38 6.65
C LYS A 181 -5.56 -9.76 6.45
N ALA A 182 -6.82 -9.94 6.88
CA ALA A 182 -7.54 -11.21 6.70
C ALA A 182 -7.74 -11.59 5.22
N LEU A 183 -7.74 -10.61 4.30
CA LEU A 183 -7.76 -10.82 2.85
C LEU A 183 -6.35 -11.03 2.26
N GLY A 184 -5.33 -11.14 3.11
CA GLY A 184 -3.94 -11.42 2.75
C GLY A 184 -3.14 -10.19 2.30
N TYR A 185 -3.62 -8.99 2.51
CA TYR A 185 -2.94 -7.76 2.12
C TYR A 185 -1.99 -7.23 3.20
N LYS A 186 -0.87 -6.68 2.75
CA LYS A 186 -0.07 -5.71 3.51
C LYS A 186 -0.63 -4.31 3.25
N THR A 187 -0.91 -3.56 4.33
CA THR A 187 -1.36 -2.15 4.21
C THR A 187 -0.15 -1.23 4.08
N ILE A 188 -0.10 -0.42 3.03
CA ILE A 188 1.03 0.45 2.72
C ILE A 188 0.62 1.91 2.86
N PHE A 189 1.12 2.55 3.90
CA PHE A 189 1.11 3.99 4.07
C PHE A 189 2.40 4.60 3.49
N TRP A 190 2.75 5.82 3.91
CA TRP A 190 3.90 6.56 3.42
C TRP A 190 4.61 7.31 4.55
N SER A 191 5.87 7.60 4.34
CA SER A 191 6.67 8.46 5.23
C SER A 191 7.10 9.77 4.56
N PHE A 192 6.76 9.90 3.28
CA PHE A 192 6.88 11.14 2.52
C PHE A 192 5.69 11.29 1.57
N ALA A 193 5.08 12.46 1.58
CA ALA A 193 4.08 12.92 0.62
C ALA A 193 4.04 14.45 0.65
N TYR A 194 3.52 15.06 -0.39
CA TYR A 194 3.18 16.47 -0.40
C TYR A 194 1.94 16.71 -1.28
N LYS A 195 1.38 17.92 -1.24
CA LYS A 195 0.17 18.25 -2.00
C LYS A 195 0.53 18.40 -3.49
N ASP A 196 0.28 17.35 -4.29
CA ASP A 196 0.62 17.26 -5.71
C ASP A 196 -0.56 16.79 -6.59
N TRP A 197 -1.70 16.47 -5.98
CA TRP A 197 -2.86 15.85 -6.66
C TRP A 197 -3.88 16.84 -7.26
N LEU A 198 -3.74 18.14 -7.03
CA LEU A 198 -4.63 19.15 -7.59
C LEU A 198 -4.12 19.58 -8.95
N ILE A 199 -4.81 19.22 -10.03
CA ILE A 199 -4.38 19.56 -11.40
C ILE A 199 -4.38 21.06 -11.69
N ASP A 200 -5.27 21.82 -11.03
CA ASP A 200 -5.40 23.28 -11.21
C ASP A 200 -4.55 24.10 -10.20
N ASP A 201 -3.90 23.44 -9.25
CA ASP A 201 -3.07 24.09 -8.21
C ASP A 201 -1.76 23.31 -8.01
N GLN A 202 -0.97 23.24 -9.09
CA GLN A 202 0.28 22.51 -9.09
C GLN A 202 1.39 23.33 -8.42
N PRO A 203 2.23 22.69 -7.57
CA PRO A 203 3.42 23.36 -7.02
C PRO A 203 4.39 23.69 -8.16
N ASN A 204 5.22 24.74 -7.98
CA ASN A 204 6.28 25.00 -8.95
C ASN A 204 7.39 23.95 -8.86
N GLU A 205 8.13 23.77 -9.95
CA GLU A 205 9.15 22.73 -10.09
C GLU A 205 10.27 22.83 -9.04
N ALA A 206 10.75 24.04 -8.76
CA ALA A 206 11.80 24.25 -7.76
C ALA A 206 11.36 23.81 -6.36
N PHE A 207 10.13 24.17 -5.97
CA PHE A 207 9.54 23.72 -4.71
C PHE A 207 9.40 22.19 -4.67
N ALA A 208 8.92 21.57 -5.74
CA ALA A 208 8.76 20.11 -5.80
C ALA A 208 10.10 19.38 -5.65
N ILE A 209 11.14 19.84 -6.36
CA ILE A 209 12.51 19.29 -6.26
C ILE A 209 13.00 19.39 -4.82
N GLU A 210 12.95 20.60 -4.25
CA GLU A 210 13.39 20.83 -2.88
C GLU A 210 12.61 19.99 -1.87
N LYS A 211 11.28 19.93 -2.02
CA LYS A 211 10.39 19.19 -1.13
C LYS A 211 10.70 17.71 -1.10
N ILE A 212 10.86 17.10 -2.28
CA ILE A 212 11.18 15.67 -2.39
C ILE A 212 12.58 15.41 -1.81
N LYS A 213 13.59 16.18 -2.21
CA LYS A 213 14.98 15.97 -1.76
C LYS A 213 15.16 16.14 -0.26
N ASN A 214 14.50 17.13 0.34
CA ASN A 214 14.58 17.37 1.78
C ASN A 214 13.70 16.40 2.60
N GLY A 215 12.74 15.74 1.95
CA GLY A 215 11.82 14.82 2.60
C GLY A 215 12.23 13.35 2.56
N VAL A 216 13.17 12.96 1.68
CA VAL A 216 13.63 11.57 1.61
C VAL A 216 14.55 11.22 2.78
N HIS A 217 14.48 9.97 3.20
CA HIS A 217 15.29 9.41 4.29
C HIS A 217 15.46 7.90 4.08
N PRO A 218 16.42 7.22 4.73
CA PRO A 218 16.56 5.77 4.65
C PRO A 218 15.25 5.03 4.96
N GLY A 219 14.89 4.09 4.13
CA GLY A 219 13.66 3.30 4.26
C GLY A 219 12.38 4.04 3.85
N GLY A 220 12.49 5.21 3.20
CA GLY A 220 11.34 6.03 2.84
C GLY A 220 10.39 5.36 1.85
N ILE A 221 9.09 5.32 2.19
CA ILE A 221 8.01 5.01 1.25
C ILE A 221 7.45 6.35 0.77
N LEU A 222 7.69 6.67 -0.51
CA LEU A 222 7.31 7.93 -1.12
C LEU A 222 5.95 7.79 -1.79
N LEU A 223 5.00 8.65 -1.42
CA LEU A 223 3.73 8.79 -2.12
C LEU A 223 3.77 10.02 -3.02
N LEU A 224 3.58 9.80 -4.31
CA LEU A 224 3.35 10.79 -5.33
C LEU A 224 2.04 10.48 -6.08
N HIS A 225 1.54 11.46 -6.85
CA HIS A 225 0.36 11.25 -7.71
C HIS A 225 0.77 11.50 -9.17
N ALA A 226 0.44 10.56 -10.05
CA ALA A 226 0.81 10.66 -11.46
C ALA A 226 0.01 11.73 -12.24
N VAL A 227 -1.11 12.19 -11.69
CA VAL A 227 -1.86 13.33 -12.25
C VAL A 227 -1.07 14.65 -12.21
N SER A 228 0.06 14.69 -11.50
CA SER A 228 0.87 15.91 -11.35
C SER A 228 1.79 16.16 -12.54
N ASP A 229 1.51 17.21 -13.30
CA ASP A 229 2.40 17.70 -14.35
C ASP A 229 3.77 18.10 -13.81
N THR A 230 3.79 18.70 -12.61
CA THR A 230 5.04 19.10 -11.96
C THR A 230 5.90 17.89 -11.60
N ASN A 231 5.30 16.86 -10.98
CA ASN A 231 6.03 15.63 -10.69
C ASN A 231 6.63 15.04 -11.95
N THR A 232 5.85 14.93 -13.02
CA THR A 232 6.29 14.38 -14.30
C THR A 232 7.50 15.10 -14.85
N LYS A 233 7.52 16.44 -14.78
CA LYS A 233 8.65 17.26 -15.26
C LYS A 233 9.92 17.10 -14.43
N VAL A 234 9.79 17.02 -13.09
CA VAL A 234 10.95 17.00 -12.20
C VAL A 234 11.46 15.60 -11.87
N LEU A 235 10.64 14.55 -12.12
CA LEU A 235 10.91 13.19 -11.67
C LEU A 235 12.29 12.68 -12.08
N LYS A 236 12.64 12.81 -13.36
CA LYS A 236 13.92 12.32 -13.88
C LYS A 236 15.11 12.98 -13.19
N GLN A 237 15.06 14.30 -13.00
CA GLN A 237 16.11 15.03 -12.30
C GLN A 237 16.24 14.54 -10.86
N VAL A 238 15.14 14.54 -10.12
CA VAL A 238 15.12 14.20 -8.69
C VAL A 238 15.61 12.77 -8.46
N LEU A 239 15.07 11.80 -9.21
CA LEU A 239 15.47 10.39 -9.04
C LEU A 239 16.94 10.18 -9.39
N SER A 240 17.45 10.82 -10.47
CA SER A 240 18.87 10.73 -10.85
C SER A 240 19.79 11.35 -9.79
N GLU A 241 19.40 12.46 -9.18
CA GLU A 241 20.16 13.10 -8.10
C GLU A 241 20.18 12.21 -6.85
N LEU A 242 19.05 11.62 -6.46
CA LEU A 242 18.97 10.70 -5.33
C LEU A 242 19.83 9.43 -5.54
N GLN A 243 19.85 8.88 -6.76
CA GLN A 243 20.77 7.78 -7.10
C GLN A 243 22.24 8.20 -6.95
N LYS A 244 22.62 9.41 -7.39
CA LYS A 244 23.98 9.95 -7.21
C LYS A 244 24.33 10.18 -5.73
N GLU A 245 23.35 10.49 -4.90
CA GLU A 245 23.48 10.60 -3.45
C GLU A 245 23.58 9.24 -2.74
N GLY A 246 23.48 8.14 -3.50
CA GLY A 246 23.64 6.77 -3.02
C GLY A 246 22.33 6.11 -2.57
N TYR A 247 21.18 6.69 -2.88
CA TYR A 247 19.91 5.99 -2.67
C TYR A 247 19.68 4.90 -3.72
N VAL A 248 19.15 3.76 -3.27
CA VAL A 248 18.74 2.64 -4.11
C VAL A 248 17.22 2.52 -4.05
N PHE A 249 16.56 2.47 -5.20
CA PHE A 249 15.13 2.26 -5.26
C PHE A 249 14.81 0.77 -5.32
N LYS A 250 13.92 0.31 -4.45
CA LYS A 250 13.52 -1.08 -4.34
C LYS A 250 12.02 -1.27 -4.53
N SER A 251 11.65 -2.48 -4.94
CA SER A 251 10.26 -2.91 -5.02
C SER A 251 9.66 -3.11 -3.62
N LEU A 252 8.34 -2.89 -3.45
CA LEU A 252 7.63 -3.24 -2.22
C LEU A 252 7.72 -4.74 -1.87
N ASN A 253 8.02 -5.62 -2.84
CA ASN A 253 8.31 -7.03 -2.58
C ASN A 253 9.56 -7.23 -1.71
N GLU A 254 10.40 -6.22 -1.58
CA GLU A 254 11.64 -6.22 -0.77
C GLU A 254 11.46 -5.51 0.58
N LEU A 255 10.21 -5.21 0.97
CA LEU A 255 9.92 -4.74 2.33
C LEU A 255 10.28 -5.81 3.36
N PRO A 256 10.86 -5.41 4.50
CA PRO A 256 11.30 -6.33 5.55
C PRO A 256 10.15 -7.09 6.21
#